data_63a13db2512656c1ce15da7d01e50bce
#
_entry.id   63a13db2512656c1ce15da7d01e50bce
#
_cell.length_a   1.000
_cell.length_b   1.000
_cell.length_c   1.000
_cell.angle_alpha   90.00
_cell.angle_beta   90.00
_cell.angle_gamma   90.00
#
_symmetry.space_group_name_H-M   'P 1'
#
loop_
_entity.id
_entity.type
_entity.pdbx_description
1 polymer ?
#
loop_
_entity_poly.entity_id
_entity_poly.type
_entity_poly.pdbx_seq_one_letter_code
_entity_poly.pdbx_strand_id
1 'polypeptide(L)'
;MRNRKPLFLSLLITCFLLSNQTYSLEANKEFSMTDKVYKVLRANEWETASNTGKIVTDLDNGDGFIHLSTAVQLAATLSFFFQDTDQVFLLQLDLEKLDKDKLLYEEPYPNKGKRKSAFPHLYSELRTDQIANVWTLERGAFNLPEEVLLQVENLTVD
;
A
#
# COMPACT_ATOMS: atom_id res chain seq x y z
N MET A 1 -14.92 -65.31 35.34
CA MET A 1 -13.80 -64.72 34.58
C MET A 1 -14.28 -63.43 33.91
N ARG A 2 -13.78 -62.32 34.37
CA ARG A 2 -14.30 -60.98 34.03
C ARG A 2 -13.29 -60.32 33.08
N ASN A 3 -13.64 -60.21 31.77
CA ASN A 3 -12.83 -59.57 30.74
C ASN A 3 -12.96 -58.02 30.90
N ARG A 4 -11.89 -57.36 31.32
CA ARG A 4 -11.77 -55.92 31.27
C ARG A 4 -11.00 -55.57 29.98
N LYS A 5 -11.70 -54.86 29.05
CA LYS A 5 -11.05 -54.22 27.90
C LYS A 5 -10.41 -52.89 28.32
N PRO A 6 -9.25 -52.50 27.82
CA PRO A 6 -8.59 -51.27 28.20
C PRO A 6 -9.20 -50.05 27.46
N LEU A 7 -9.53 -49.04 28.25
CA LEU A 7 -10.11 -47.75 27.83
C LEU A 7 -8.95 -46.72 27.72
N PHE A 8 -7.97 -46.97 26.84
CA PHE A 8 -6.81 -46.06 26.74
C PHE A 8 -6.41 -45.67 25.31
N LEU A 9 -7.27 -45.72 24.33
CA LEU A 9 -6.89 -45.36 22.96
C LEU A 9 -7.68 -44.18 22.36
N SER A 10 -8.47 -43.45 23.14
CA SER A 10 -9.29 -42.34 22.63
C SER A 10 -8.75 -40.92 22.97
N LEU A 11 -7.67 -40.79 23.77
CA LEU A 11 -7.22 -39.49 24.23
C LEU A 11 -6.03 -38.91 23.45
N LEU A 12 -5.42 -39.69 22.54
CA LEU A 12 -4.24 -39.25 21.76
C LEU A 12 -4.61 -38.71 20.35
N ILE A 13 -5.82 -38.92 19.87
CA ILE A 13 -6.21 -38.45 18.53
C ILE A 13 -6.79 -37.03 18.55
N THR A 14 -7.32 -36.57 19.67
CA THR A 14 -7.87 -35.21 19.81
C THR A 14 -6.80 -34.13 20.01
N CYS A 15 -5.59 -34.47 20.47
CA CYS A 15 -4.50 -33.49 20.61
C CYS A 15 -3.80 -33.19 19.29
N PHE A 16 -3.85 -34.09 18.31
CA PHE A 16 -3.14 -33.91 17.02
C PHE A 16 -3.94 -33.06 16.01
N LEU A 17 -5.26 -32.90 16.21
CA LEU A 17 -6.10 -32.09 15.33
C LEU A 17 -6.16 -30.62 15.77
N LEU A 18 -5.75 -30.29 16.99
CA LEU A 18 -5.72 -28.91 17.48
C LEU A 18 -4.40 -28.19 17.17
N SER A 19 -3.32 -28.92 16.86
CA SER A 19 -2.03 -28.29 16.54
C SER A 19 -1.90 -27.85 15.08
N ASN A 20 -2.76 -28.32 14.17
CA ASN A 20 -2.72 -27.93 12.77
C ASN A 20 -3.59 -26.70 12.44
N GLN A 21 -4.36 -26.19 13.39
CA GLN A 21 -5.20 -25.01 13.18
C GLN A 21 -4.52 -23.69 13.56
N THR A 22 -3.37 -23.73 14.25
CA THR A 22 -2.63 -22.53 14.64
C THR A 22 -1.59 -22.09 13.62
N TYR A 23 -1.21 -22.93 12.65
CA TYR A 23 -0.22 -22.57 11.62
C TYR A 23 -0.79 -21.91 10.37
N SER A 24 -2.11 -21.88 10.21
CA SER A 24 -2.75 -21.23 9.04
C SER A 24 -3.20 -19.78 9.29
N LEU A 25 -3.04 -19.26 10.52
CA LEU A 25 -3.44 -17.90 10.89
C LEU A 25 -2.33 -16.85 10.77
N GLU A 26 -1.08 -17.26 10.55
CA GLU A 26 0.04 -16.31 10.45
C GLU A 26 0.47 -16.00 9.00
N ALA A 27 -0.11 -16.64 8.00
CA ALA A 27 0.24 -16.40 6.59
C ALA A 27 -0.62 -15.32 5.91
N ASN A 28 -1.67 -14.84 6.55
CA ASN A 28 -2.41 -13.65 6.14
C ASN A 28 -2.06 -12.52 7.10
N LYS A 29 -0.87 -11.92 6.94
CA LYS A 29 -0.72 -10.52 7.33
C LYS A 29 -1.65 -9.78 6.35
N GLU A 30 -2.92 -9.66 6.74
CA GLU A 30 -3.86 -8.76 6.11
C GLU A 30 -3.13 -7.46 5.96
N PHE A 31 -2.91 -7.04 4.71
CA PHE A 31 -2.39 -5.72 4.41
C PHE A 31 -3.36 -4.77 5.09
N SER A 32 -2.96 -4.29 6.26
CA SER A 32 -3.83 -3.51 7.12
C SER A 32 -4.29 -2.31 6.30
N MET A 33 -5.60 -2.09 6.18
CA MET A 33 -6.19 -0.91 5.54
C MET A 33 -5.82 0.41 6.26
N THR A 34 -4.87 0.36 7.18
CA THR A 34 -4.22 1.52 7.83
C THR A 34 -3.04 2.05 7.03
N ASP A 35 -2.58 1.33 5.98
CA ASP A 35 -1.46 1.80 5.16
C ASP A 35 -1.90 2.99 4.32
N LYS A 36 -1.30 4.13 4.66
CA LYS A 36 -1.54 5.37 3.92
C LYS A 36 -1.02 5.27 2.50
N VAL A 37 -1.77 5.82 1.57
CA VAL A 37 -1.49 5.79 0.13
C VAL A 37 -1.24 7.22 -0.37
N TYR A 38 -0.32 7.35 -1.29
CA TYR A 38 0.18 8.62 -1.77
C TYR A 38 0.18 8.69 -3.29
N LYS A 39 -0.16 9.88 -3.82
CA LYS A 39 0.10 10.29 -5.19
C LYS A 39 1.24 11.30 -5.19
N VAL A 40 2.18 11.14 -6.12
CA VAL A 40 3.22 12.14 -6.39
C VAL A 40 2.88 12.83 -7.70
N LEU A 41 2.90 14.15 -7.72
CA LEU A 41 2.62 14.98 -8.89
C LEU A 41 3.76 15.96 -9.14
N ARG A 42 4.04 16.26 -10.40
CA ARG A 42 4.85 17.41 -10.80
C ARG A 42 4.08 18.71 -10.56
N ALA A 43 4.78 19.84 -10.56
CA ALA A 43 4.16 21.14 -10.30
C ALA A 43 3.02 21.49 -11.27
N ASN A 44 3.21 21.25 -12.57
CA ASN A 44 2.20 21.48 -13.60
C ASN A 44 1.00 20.53 -13.50
N GLU A 45 1.23 19.28 -13.05
CA GLU A 45 0.15 18.31 -12.84
C GLU A 45 -0.71 18.71 -11.63
N TRP A 46 -0.05 19.17 -10.54
CA TRP A 46 -0.77 19.69 -9.37
C TRP A 46 -1.54 20.98 -9.68
N GLU A 47 -0.96 21.90 -10.44
CA GLU A 47 -1.65 23.10 -10.89
C GLU A 47 -2.93 22.75 -11.66
N THR A 48 -2.83 21.81 -12.62
CA THR A 48 -3.97 21.32 -13.39
C THR A 48 -5.01 20.68 -12.47
N ALA A 49 -4.60 19.82 -11.55
CA ALA A 49 -5.49 19.16 -10.61
C ALA A 49 -6.21 20.16 -9.69
N SER A 50 -5.49 21.18 -9.20
CA SER A 50 -6.06 22.22 -8.34
C SER A 50 -7.13 23.05 -9.05
N ASN A 51 -6.93 23.33 -10.34
CA ASN A 51 -7.87 24.10 -11.15
C ASN A 51 -9.11 23.31 -11.60
N THR A 52 -8.93 22.00 -11.84
CA THR A 52 -10.01 21.14 -12.38
C THR A 52 -10.74 20.33 -11.31
N GLY A 53 -10.13 20.18 -10.13
CA GLY A 53 -10.60 19.29 -9.07
C GLY A 53 -10.35 17.81 -9.36
N LYS A 54 -9.70 17.46 -10.49
CA LYS A 54 -9.43 16.09 -10.92
C LYS A 54 -7.93 15.80 -10.92
N ILE A 55 -7.52 14.69 -10.29
CA ILE A 55 -6.12 14.26 -10.20
C ILE A 55 -5.92 13.10 -11.16
N VAL A 56 -5.21 13.36 -12.26
CA VAL A 56 -4.85 12.38 -13.27
C VAL A 56 -3.63 12.87 -14.04
N THR A 57 -2.71 11.98 -14.36
CA THR A 57 -1.53 12.27 -15.21
C THR A 57 -1.69 11.61 -16.57
N ASP A 58 -0.82 11.96 -17.53
CA ASP A 58 -0.80 11.31 -18.84
C ASP A 58 -0.51 9.81 -18.72
N LEU A 59 0.36 9.41 -17.77
CA LEU A 59 0.63 8.01 -17.46
C LEU A 59 -0.64 7.29 -16.99
N ASP A 60 -1.37 7.89 -16.05
CA ASP A 60 -2.61 7.32 -15.52
C ASP A 60 -3.67 7.15 -16.63
N ASN A 61 -3.77 8.12 -17.54
CA ASN A 61 -4.66 8.04 -18.69
C ASN A 61 -4.25 6.93 -19.66
N GLY A 62 -2.95 6.74 -19.85
CA GLY A 62 -2.40 5.71 -20.74
C GLY A 62 -2.63 4.30 -20.23
N ASP A 63 -2.52 4.11 -18.92
CA ASP A 63 -2.60 2.79 -18.27
C ASP A 63 -4.01 2.47 -17.75
N GLY A 64 -4.89 3.48 -17.64
CA GLY A 64 -6.30 3.31 -17.28
C GLY A 64 -6.56 3.20 -15.77
N PHE A 65 -5.60 3.55 -14.94
CA PHE A 65 -5.71 3.61 -13.48
C PHE A 65 -4.77 4.68 -12.90
N ILE A 66 -5.05 5.13 -11.68
CA ILE A 66 -4.20 6.08 -10.96
C ILE A 66 -3.08 5.34 -10.26
N HIS A 67 -1.83 5.67 -10.59
CA HIS A 67 -0.63 5.13 -9.93
C HIS A 67 -0.44 5.76 -8.58
N LEU A 68 -0.27 4.93 -7.57
CA LEU A 68 -0.09 5.34 -6.18
C LEU A 68 1.15 4.66 -5.57
N SER A 69 1.53 5.08 -4.38
CA SER A 69 2.62 4.49 -3.61
C SER A 69 2.22 4.38 -2.15
N THR A 70 2.72 3.36 -1.47
CA THR A 70 2.76 3.32 -0.01
C THR A 70 3.94 4.14 0.51
N ALA A 71 3.98 4.45 1.81
CA ALA A 71 5.07 5.22 2.42
C ALA A 71 6.45 4.59 2.14
N VAL A 72 6.57 3.27 2.28
CA VAL A 72 7.84 2.53 2.04
C VAL A 72 8.30 2.57 0.58
N GLN A 73 7.41 2.84 -0.35
CA GLN A 73 7.71 2.90 -1.78
C GLN A 73 8.14 4.28 -2.25
N LEU A 74 7.86 5.35 -1.47
CA LEU A 74 8.04 6.74 -1.90
C LEU A 74 9.48 7.07 -2.26
N ALA A 75 10.46 6.67 -1.45
CA ALA A 75 11.87 6.96 -1.72
C ALA A 75 12.32 6.43 -3.09
N ALA A 76 11.94 5.19 -3.41
CA ALA A 76 12.25 4.58 -4.70
C ALA A 76 11.43 5.22 -5.84
N THR A 77 10.16 5.54 -5.61
CA THR A 77 9.31 6.23 -6.60
C THR A 77 9.90 7.60 -6.96
N LEU A 78 10.27 8.41 -5.99
CA LEU A 78 10.92 9.70 -6.22
C LEU A 78 12.25 9.55 -6.96
N SER A 79 13.08 8.57 -6.54
CA SER A 79 14.38 8.32 -7.14
C SER A 79 14.31 7.82 -8.59
N PHE A 80 13.30 7.05 -8.97
CA PHE A 80 13.24 6.48 -10.32
C PHE A 80 12.47 7.35 -11.31
N PHE A 81 11.45 8.09 -10.87
CA PHE A 81 10.50 8.74 -11.77
C PHE A 81 10.49 10.26 -11.71
N PHE A 82 11.19 10.87 -10.74
CA PHE A 82 11.16 12.32 -10.52
C PHE A 82 12.55 12.95 -10.44
N GLN A 83 13.57 12.31 -11.03
CA GLN A 83 14.95 12.85 -11.03
C GLN A 83 15.12 14.11 -11.90
N ASP A 84 14.23 14.35 -12.80
CA ASP A 84 14.24 15.43 -13.80
C ASP A 84 13.46 16.67 -13.35
N THR A 85 12.95 16.72 -12.13
CA THR A 85 12.22 17.86 -11.58
C THR A 85 12.82 18.34 -10.27
N ASP A 86 12.74 19.65 -10.02
CA ASP A 86 13.26 20.27 -8.80
C ASP A 86 12.21 20.35 -7.69
N GLN A 87 10.93 20.14 -8.03
CA GLN A 87 9.84 20.18 -7.07
C GLN A 87 8.76 19.15 -7.44
N VAL A 88 8.22 18.50 -6.42
CA VAL A 88 7.03 17.64 -6.54
C VAL A 88 6.03 17.94 -5.42
N PHE A 89 4.78 17.56 -5.64
CA PHE A 89 3.71 17.57 -4.65
C PHE A 89 3.42 16.14 -4.21
N LEU A 90 3.55 15.89 -2.92
CA LEU A 90 3.19 14.63 -2.29
C LEU A 90 1.79 14.77 -1.70
N LEU A 91 0.85 13.98 -2.19
CA LEU A 91 -0.54 13.97 -1.79
C LEU A 91 -0.84 12.69 -1.00
N GLN A 92 -1.29 12.81 0.23
CA GLN A 92 -1.82 11.69 1.00
C GLN A 92 -3.32 11.57 0.74
N LEU A 93 -3.77 10.38 0.34
CA LEU A 93 -5.17 10.13 0.08
C LEU A 93 -5.96 9.91 1.38
N ASP A 94 -7.19 10.37 1.40
CA ASP A 94 -8.19 10.04 2.42
C ASP A 94 -8.92 8.75 2.00
N LEU A 95 -8.46 7.61 2.53
CA LEU A 95 -8.99 6.30 2.14
C LEU A 95 -10.48 6.11 2.46
N GLU A 96 -11.03 6.89 3.40
CA GLU A 96 -12.45 6.81 3.72
C GLU A 96 -13.34 7.45 2.64
N LYS A 97 -12.75 8.31 1.78
CA LYS A 97 -13.43 8.95 0.66
C LYS A 97 -13.26 8.21 -0.67
N LEU A 98 -12.46 7.14 -0.69
CA LEU A 98 -12.23 6.35 -1.90
C LEU A 98 -13.21 5.19 -2.01
N ASP A 99 -13.45 4.76 -3.24
CA ASP A 99 -14.06 3.47 -3.52
C ASP A 99 -13.02 2.37 -3.25
N LYS A 100 -13.12 1.72 -2.08
CA LYS A 100 -12.16 0.73 -1.61
C LYS A 100 -12.10 -0.50 -2.51
N ASP A 101 -13.19 -0.84 -3.20
CA ASP A 101 -13.24 -1.95 -4.14
C ASP A 101 -12.47 -1.66 -5.45
N LYS A 102 -12.12 -0.39 -5.67
CA LYS A 102 -11.34 0.09 -6.82
C LYS A 102 -9.87 0.34 -6.50
N LEU A 103 -9.45 0.24 -5.24
CA LEU A 103 -8.06 0.35 -4.83
C LEU A 103 -7.44 -1.05 -4.76
N LEU A 104 -6.67 -1.42 -5.78
CA LEU A 104 -6.06 -2.73 -5.91
C LEU A 104 -4.54 -2.65 -5.70
N TYR A 105 -3.95 -3.71 -5.15
CA TYR A 105 -2.50 -3.84 -4.98
C TYR A 105 -1.97 -4.85 -5.97
N GLU A 106 -1.16 -4.39 -6.93
CA GLU A 106 -0.74 -5.20 -8.07
C GLU A 106 0.78 -5.15 -8.26
N GLU A 107 1.36 -6.29 -8.64
CA GLU A 107 2.79 -6.34 -8.99
C GLU A 107 3.07 -5.56 -10.28
N PRO A 108 4.27 -4.95 -10.41
CA PRO A 108 4.65 -4.23 -11.63
C PRO A 108 4.61 -5.15 -12.85
N TYR A 109 3.93 -4.73 -13.91
CA TYR A 109 3.90 -5.46 -15.18
C TYR A 109 4.46 -4.60 -16.34
N PRO A 110 5.28 -5.17 -17.23
CA PRO A 110 5.97 -6.45 -17.10
C PRO A 110 6.99 -6.41 -15.94
N ASN A 111 7.09 -7.50 -15.19
CA ASN A 111 8.03 -7.59 -14.05
C ASN A 111 9.49 -7.68 -14.55
N LYS A 112 9.93 -6.64 -15.27
CA LYS A 112 11.30 -6.46 -15.78
C LYS A 112 12.18 -5.74 -14.76
N GLY A 113 11.60 -5.30 -13.64
CA GLY A 113 12.23 -4.39 -12.73
C GLY A 113 12.82 -5.05 -11.49
N LYS A 114 13.58 -4.23 -10.78
CA LYS A 114 14.14 -4.54 -9.47
C LYS A 114 13.10 -4.45 -8.35
N ARG A 115 11.91 -3.89 -8.63
CA ARG A 115 10.82 -3.67 -7.67
C ARG A 115 9.89 -4.88 -7.69
N LYS A 116 9.72 -5.52 -6.52
CA LYS A 116 8.91 -6.76 -6.38
C LYS A 116 7.66 -6.58 -5.51
N SER A 117 7.52 -5.42 -4.86
CA SER A 117 6.34 -5.14 -4.04
C SER A 117 5.14 -4.77 -4.90
N ALA A 118 3.95 -5.16 -4.48
CA ALA A 118 2.71 -4.70 -5.09
C ALA A 118 2.53 -3.19 -4.86
N PHE A 119 2.00 -2.50 -5.88
CA PHE A 119 1.70 -1.06 -5.86
C PHE A 119 0.20 -0.83 -5.79
N PRO A 120 -0.25 0.16 -5.01
CA PRO A 120 -1.65 0.53 -5.04
C PRO A 120 -1.99 1.24 -6.35
N HIS A 121 -3.02 0.74 -7.03
CA HIS A 121 -3.62 1.30 -8.24
C HIS A 121 -5.10 1.60 -7.98
N LEU A 122 -5.55 2.81 -8.33
CA LEU A 122 -6.94 3.18 -8.15
C LEU A 122 -7.66 3.20 -9.51
N TYR A 123 -8.63 2.32 -9.67
CA TYR A 123 -9.43 2.14 -10.89
C TYR A 123 -10.71 2.99 -10.89
N SER A 124 -10.67 4.13 -10.24
CA SER A 124 -11.72 5.16 -10.27
C SER A 124 -11.12 6.55 -10.40
N GLU A 125 -11.98 7.54 -10.65
CA GLU A 125 -11.55 8.93 -10.64
C GLU A 125 -11.01 9.32 -9.26
N LEU A 126 -9.89 10.04 -9.23
CA LEU A 126 -9.33 10.65 -8.03
C LEU A 126 -9.55 12.18 -8.09
N ARG A 127 -10.06 12.74 -6.99
CA ARG A 127 -10.39 14.14 -6.88
C ARG A 127 -9.63 14.83 -5.74
N THR A 128 -9.48 16.16 -5.85
CA THR A 128 -8.76 16.96 -4.84
C THR A 128 -9.44 16.95 -3.47
N ASP A 129 -10.76 16.79 -3.40
CA ASP A 129 -11.51 16.69 -2.14
C ASP A 129 -11.33 15.32 -1.42
N GLN A 130 -10.68 14.35 -2.09
CA GLN A 130 -10.28 13.05 -1.52
C GLN A 130 -8.84 13.04 -0.99
N ILE A 131 -8.19 14.21 -0.92
CA ILE A 131 -6.83 14.35 -0.40
C ILE A 131 -6.88 14.81 1.06
N ALA A 132 -6.18 14.08 1.94
CA ALA A 132 -6.08 14.40 3.35
C ALA A 132 -4.99 15.46 3.62
N ASN A 133 -3.82 15.32 2.98
CA ASN A 133 -2.69 16.23 3.15
C ASN A 133 -1.95 16.43 1.82
N VAL A 134 -1.33 17.61 1.68
CA VAL A 134 -0.46 17.97 0.55
C VAL A 134 0.83 18.55 1.09
N TRP A 135 1.97 18.05 0.63
CA TRP A 135 3.30 18.59 0.93
C TRP A 135 4.03 18.92 -0.35
N THR A 136 4.76 20.02 -0.32
CA THR A 136 5.71 20.37 -1.37
C THR A 136 7.07 19.83 -1.00
N LEU A 137 7.70 19.05 -1.87
CA LEU A 137 9.04 18.50 -1.69
C LEU A 137 9.99 19.12 -2.70
N GLU A 138 11.10 19.68 -2.19
CA GLU A 138 12.15 20.28 -3.01
C GLU A 138 13.27 19.28 -3.28
N ARG A 139 13.84 19.32 -4.48
CA ARG A 139 15.00 18.51 -4.86
C ARG A 139 16.24 18.87 -4.03
N GLY A 140 17.03 17.86 -3.68
CA GLY A 140 18.23 18.01 -2.84
C GLY A 140 17.93 17.94 -1.34
N ALA A 141 16.67 18.09 -0.97
CA ALA A 141 16.14 17.83 0.36
C ALA A 141 14.79 17.11 0.22
N PHE A 142 14.71 16.06 -0.61
CA PHE A 142 13.53 15.20 -0.62
C PHE A 142 13.43 14.46 0.72
N ASN A 143 13.30 15.27 1.78
CA ASN A 143 12.96 14.76 3.09
C ASN A 143 11.47 14.47 3.12
N LEU A 144 11.15 13.24 3.41
CA LEU A 144 9.75 12.88 3.65
C LEU A 144 9.27 13.64 4.91
N PRO A 145 8.00 14.09 4.95
CA PRO A 145 7.40 14.63 6.17
C PRO A 145 7.55 13.64 7.34
N GLU A 146 7.69 14.16 8.55
CA GLU A 146 7.93 13.34 9.75
C GLU A 146 6.84 12.26 9.92
N GLU A 147 5.58 12.61 9.65
CA GLU A 147 4.46 11.68 9.73
C GLU A 147 4.61 10.50 8.76
N VAL A 148 5.23 10.71 7.61
CA VAL A 148 5.49 9.68 6.61
C VAL A 148 6.68 8.82 7.03
N LEU A 149 7.74 9.42 7.59
CA LEU A 149 8.90 8.69 8.12
C LEU A 149 8.49 7.78 9.28
N LEU A 150 7.69 8.26 10.21
CA LEU A 150 7.21 7.48 11.36
C LEU A 150 6.33 6.28 10.94
N GLN A 151 5.61 6.39 9.82
CA GLN A 151 4.87 5.25 9.27
C GLN A 151 5.81 4.14 8.78
N VAL A 152 6.96 4.50 8.19
CA VAL A 152 7.96 3.52 7.73
C VAL A 152 8.64 2.86 8.93
N GLU A 153 9.01 3.64 9.95
CA GLU A 153 9.67 3.15 11.16
C GLU A 153 8.79 2.14 11.91
N ASN A 154 7.50 2.44 12.06
CA ASN A 154 6.55 1.58 12.74
C ASN A 154 6.25 0.26 12.01
N LEU A 155 6.59 0.14 10.70
CA LEU A 155 6.44 -1.08 9.93
C LEU A 155 7.65 -2.05 10.09
N THR A 156 8.75 -1.57 10.67
CA THR A 156 10.01 -2.35 10.79
C THR A 156 10.25 -2.92 12.20
N VAL A 157 9.32 -2.74 13.13
CA VAL A 157 9.46 -3.07 14.57
C VAL A 157 8.66 -4.33 14.96
N ASP A 158 8.52 -5.32 14.06
CA ASP A 158 8.00 -6.66 14.42
C ASP A 158 9.02 -7.75 14.11
#